data_93a05aac6ebfc8da22154da3f8321b92
#
_entry.id   93a05aac6ebfc8da22154da3f8321b92
#
_cell.length_a   1.000
_cell.length_b   1.000
_cell.length_c   1.000
_cell.angle_alpha   90.00
_cell.angle_beta   90.00
_cell.angle_gamma   90.00
#
_symmetry.space_group_name_H-M   'P 1'
#
loop_
_entity.id
_entity.type
_entity.pdbx_description
1 polymer ?
#
loop_
_entity_poly.entity_id
_entity_poly.type
_entity_poly.pdbx_seq_one_letter_code
_entity_poly.pdbx_strand_id
1 'polypeptide(L)'
;MNKYFKMILCLALPLAFLLGCSKQSSTTSNSSKAETSEVKTTEVETTEAETTEKKAESKTVTFVHDSNPGRHSTLTYTVEGDDVMKQEVYNVFEPEILNKSADELKELIVKTYKGYEGIKGVTQNIEFKDGKVIHTMVIDMTVVNLDEMKKAMPNEYSGAGKRVSFSNTKKMLEDLGYTEKTN
;
A
#
# COMPACT_ATOMS: atom_id res chain seq x y z
N MET A 1 -7.65 11.23 29.71
CA MET A 1 -7.45 10.77 28.32
C MET A 1 -7.12 9.29 28.34
N ASN A 2 -8.08 8.46 27.95
CA ASN A 2 -8.00 7.01 28.10
C ASN A 2 -6.88 6.43 27.22
N LYS A 3 -6.06 5.53 27.80
CA LYS A 3 -4.97 4.80 27.09
C LYS A 3 -5.46 4.07 25.84
N TYR A 4 -6.73 3.72 25.80
CA TYR A 4 -7.39 3.05 24.65
C TYR A 4 -7.66 3.98 23.46
N PHE A 5 -7.67 5.30 23.66
CA PHE A 5 -7.88 6.28 22.59
C PHE A 5 -6.67 6.38 21.64
N LYS A 6 -5.46 6.10 22.14
CA LYS A 6 -4.25 6.07 21.29
C LYS A 6 -4.17 4.82 20.40
N MET A 7 -4.86 3.73 20.75
CA MET A 7 -4.84 2.49 19.98
C MET A 7 -5.77 2.51 18.77
N ILE A 8 -6.79 3.38 18.76
CA ILE A 8 -7.74 3.50 17.64
C ILE A 8 -7.13 4.27 16.46
N LEU A 9 -6.10 5.08 16.71
CA LEU A 9 -5.46 5.92 15.69
C LEU A 9 -4.37 5.20 14.88
N CYS A 10 -4.02 3.96 15.24
CA CYS A 10 -2.89 3.23 14.63
C CYS A 10 -3.29 2.25 13.54
N LEU A 11 -4.49 2.38 12.94
CA LEU A 11 -4.91 1.53 11.84
C LEU A 11 -5.08 2.27 10.50
N ALA A 12 -4.47 3.43 10.37
CA ALA A 12 -3.93 3.85 9.09
C ALA A 12 -2.71 2.94 8.87
N LEU A 13 -2.72 2.11 7.86
CA LEU A 13 -1.66 1.17 7.52
C LEU A 13 -0.29 1.86 7.54
N PRO A 14 0.61 1.60 8.47
CA PRO A 14 1.98 2.07 8.33
C PRO A 14 2.69 1.18 7.30
N LEU A 15 2.75 1.63 6.06
CA LEU A 15 3.70 1.15 5.07
C LEU A 15 5.06 1.79 5.33
N ALA A 16 5.62 1.62 6.51
CA ALA A 16 6.96 2.12 6.75
C ALA A 16 7.68 1.25 7.77
N PHE A 17 8.75 0.67 7.35
CA PHE A 17 10.09 0.54 7.96
C PHE A 17 10.85 -0.60 7.29
N LEU A 18 11.50 -0.28 6.19
CA LEU A 18 12.71 -1.01 5.84
C LEU A 18 13.87 -0.01 5.94
N LEU A 19 14.43 0.11 7.14
CA LEU A 19 15.78 0.62 7.33
C LEU A 19 16.76 -0.44 6.82
N GLY A 20 17.10 -0.36 5.55
CA GLY A 20 18.25 -1.03 4.98
C GLY A 20 19.52 -0.36 5.51
N CYS A 21 20.19 -0.96 6.47
CA CYS A 21 21.56 -0.64 6.81
C CYS A 21 22.48 -1.01 5.64
N SER A 22 22.80 -0.06 4.79
CA SER A 22 23.92 -0.14 3.87
C SER A 22 25.18 0.28 4.62
N LYS A 23 26.02 -0.70 4.95
CA LYS A 23 27.39 -0.49 5.45
C LYS A 23 28.22 0.12 4.33
N GLN A 24 28.58 1.37 4.52
CA GLN A 24 29.58 2.08 3.73
C GLN A 24 30.94 1.54 4.08
N SER A 25 31.67 1.01 3.10
CA SER A 25 33.07 0.74 3.17
C SER A 25 33.76 1.54 2.07
N SER A 26 34.41 2.59 2.50
CA SER A 26 35.34 3.39 1.70
C SER A 26 36.65 2.65 1.48
N THR A 27 37.16 2.61 0.26
CA THR A 27 38.63 2.67 0.05
C THR A 27 38.92 3.22 -1.35
N THR A 28 39.86 4.10 -1.33
CA THR A 28 40.42 5.04 -2.27
C THR A 28 41.31 4.38 -3.34
N SER A 29 41.44 5.07 -4.46
CA SER A 29 42.66 5.35 -5.24
C SER A 29 42.86 4.71 -6.61
N ASN A 30 42.95 5.63 -7.53
CA ASN A 30 43.98 5.92 -8.55
C ASN A 30 44.02 5.16 -9.89
N SER A 31 43.73 5.97 -10.88
CA SER A 31 44.67 6.48 -11.93
C SER A 31 44.93 5.61 -13.16
N SER A 32 44.66 6.24 -14.28
CA SER A 32 45.40 6.33 -15.55
C SER A 32 45.17 5.32 -16.67
N LYS A 33 44.73 5.85 -17.73
CA LYS A 33 45.37 6.12 -19.04
C LYS A 33 44.69 5.42 -20.22
N ALA A 34 44.45 6.27 -21.19
CA ALA A 34 43.89 6.02 -22.50
C ALA A 34 44.71 5.03 -23.33
N GLU A 35 44.05 4.33 -24.22
CA GLU A 35 44.49 4.25 -25.64
C GLU A 35 43.35 3.81 -26.58
N THR A 36 43.35 4.45 -27.72
CA THR A 36 42.48 4.39 -28.86
C THR A 36 42.77 3.13 -29.70
N SER A 37 41.74 2.47 -30.26
CA SER A 37 41.84 1.85 -31.60
C SER A 37 40.49 1.42 -32.14
N GLU A 38 40.11 2.05 -33.20
CA GLU A 38 39.49 1.67 -34.48
C GLU A 38 38.55 0.45 -34.59
N VAL A 39 37.34 0.80 -34.99
CA VAL A 39 36.48 0.33 -36.10
C VAL A 39 36.67 -1.10 -36.59
N LYS A 40 35.61 -1.89 -36.43
CA LYS A 40 35.17 -2.84 -37.48
C LYS A 40 33.64 -2.99 -37.45
N THR A 41 33.01 -2.45 -38.48
CA THR A 41 31.62 -2.65 -38.85
C THR A 41 31.40 -4.13 -39.17
N THR A 42 30.47 -4.76 -38.50
CA THR A 42 29.86 -6.00 -38.98
C THR A 42 28.35 -5.87 -38.79
N GLU A 43 27.66 -5.79 -39.90
CA GLU A 43 26.22 -5.97 -40.01
C GLU A 43 25.86 -7.30 -39.39
N VAL A 44 24.96 -7.29 -38.40
CA VAL A 44 24.27 -8.47 -37.93
C VAL A 44 22.78 -8.16 -37.94
N GLU A 45 22.12 -8.94 -38.75
CA GLU A 45 20.68 -9.09 -38.95
C GLU A 45 19.90 -8.88 -37.65
N THR A 46 18.95 -7.95 -37.70
CA THR A 46 17.95 -7.74 -36.66
C THR A 46 16.94 -8.89 -36.74
N THR A 47 17.15 -9.89 -35.93
CA THR A 47 16.07 -10.82 -35.60
C THR A 47 15.24 -10.16 -34.51
N GLU A 48 14.08 -9.62 -34.88
CA GLU A 48 13.03 -9.23 -33.95
C GLU A 48 12.63 -10.47 -33.14
N ALA A 49 13.17 -10.59 -31.96
CA ALA A 49 12.62 -11.47 -30.93
C ALA A 49 11.36 -10.80 -30.41
N GLU A 50 10.20 -11.20 -30.86
CA GLU A 50 8.91 -10.97 -30.24
C GLU A 50 8.99 -11.48 -28.80
N THR A 51 9.31 -10.59 -27.87
CA THR A 51 9.18 -10.86 -26.44
C THR A 51 7.69 -10.82 -26.15
N THR A 52 7.03 -11.95 -26.24
CA THR A 52 5.70 -12.16 -25.71
C THR A 52 5.81 -11.96 -24.19
N GLU A 53 5.56 -10.74 -23.73
CA GLU A 53 5.34 -10.47 -22.30
C GLU A 53 4.17 -11.36 -21.86
N LYS A 54 4.49 -12.42 -21.14
CA LYS A 54 3.50 -13.28 -20.50
C LYS A 54 2.84 -12.41 -19.42
N LYS A 55 1.67 -11.85 -19.74
CA LYS A 55 0.88 -11.05 -18.80
C LYS A 55 0.73 -11.87 -17.53
N ALA A 56 1.25 -11.35 -16.42
CA ALA A 56 1.13 -12.00 -15.11
C ALA A 56 -0.36 -12.19 -14.80
N GLU A 57 -0.73 -13.38 -14.35
CA GLU A 57 -2.12 -13.63 -13.94
C GLU A 57 -2.47 -12.73 -12.75
N SER A 58 -3.60 -12.03 -12.88
CA SER A 58 -4.15 -11.22 -11.80
C SER A 58 -4.83 -12.13 -10.79
N LYS A 59 -4.53 -11.94 -9.51
CA LYS A 59 -5.17 -12.66 -8.41
C LYS A 59 -5.73 -11.69 -7.39
N THR A 60 -6.75 -12.14 -6.65
CA THR A 60 -7.35 -11.38 -5.54
C THR A 60 -7.02 -12.07 -4.22
N VAL A 61 -6.55 -11.29 -3.25
CA VAL A 61 -6.23 -11.77 -1.91
C VAL A 61 -6.93 -10.88 -0.88
N THR A 62 -7.61 -11.49 0.08
CA THR A 62 -8.38 -10.79 1.11
C THR A 62 -7.80 -11.06 2.49
N PHE A 63 -7.67 -10.00 3.29
CA PHE A 63 -7.26 -10.05 4.68
C PHE A 63 -8.38 -9.53 5.58
N VAL A 64 -8.53 -10.11 6.76
CA VAL A 64 -9.51 -9.70 7.77
C VAL A 64 -8.85 -9.44 9.10
N HIS A 65 -9.38 -8.47 9.85
CA HIS A 65 -8.95 -8.16 11.21
C HIS A 65 -10.18 -7.89 12.07
N ASP A 66 -10.46 -8.83 12.99
CA ASP A 66 -11.64 -8.84 13.86
C ASP A 66 -11.28 -8.85 15.36
N SER A 67 -10.00 -8.62 15.69
CA SER A 67 -9.51 -8.70 17.08
C SER A 67 -9.89 -7.49 17.94
N ASN A 68 -10.40 -6.41 17.36
CA ASN A 68 -10.86 -5.23 18.08
C ASN A 68 -12.38 -5.23 18.22
N PRO A 69 -12.94 -5.36 19.44
CA PRO A 69 -14.37 -5.30 19.64
C PRO A 69 -14.99 -4.03 19.02
N GLY A 70 -16.08 -4.22 18.29
CA GLY A 70 -16.81 -3.13 17.63
C GLY A 70 -16.15 -2.57 16.37
N ARG A 71 -15.08 -3.21 15.90
CA ARG A 71 -14.43 -2.85 14.65
C ARG A 71 -14.04 -4.10 13.86
N HIS A 72 -14.51 -4.18 12.62
CA HIS A 72 -14.16 -5.22 11.66
C HIS A 72 -13.55 -4.58 10.44
N SER A 73 -12.44 -5.11 9.97
CA SER A 73 -11.72 -4.59 8.82
C SER A 73 -11.47 -5.70 7.80
N THR A 74 -11.84 -5.44 6.56
CA THR A 74 -11.55 -6.31 5.42
C THR A 74 -10.77 -5.52 4.39
N LEU A 75 -9.63 -6.04 3.98
CA LEU A 75 -8.76 -5.48 2.96
C LEU A 75 -8.65 -6.47 1.81
N THR A 76 -8.97 -6.03 0.60
CA THR A 76 -8.89 -6.87 -0.60
C THR A 76 -7.90 -6.25 -1.58
N TYR A 77 -6.96 -7.05 -2.04
CA TYR A 77 -5.91 -6.65 -2.97
C TYR A 77 -6.07 -7.40 -4.29
N THR A 78 -6.04 -6.66 -5.40
CA THR A 78 -5.81 -7.23 -6.72
C THR A 78 -4.33 -7.11 -7.03
N VAL A 79 -3.69 -8.23 -7.40
CA VAL A 79 -2.24 -8.35 -7.53
C VAL A 79 -1.87 -8.95 -8.87
N GLU A 80 -0.88 -8.38 -9.55
CA GLU A 80 -0.24 -8.96 -10.73
C GLU A 80 1.25 -9.19 -10.43
N GLY A 81 1.68 -10.46 -10.38
CA GLY A 81 3.01 -10.81 -9.86
C GLY A 81 3.15 -10.42 -8.39
N ASP A 82 4.04 -9.49 -8.07
CA ASP A 82 4.20 -8.89 -6.73
C ASP A 82 3.66 -7.44 -6.67
N ASP A 83 3.10 -6.92 -7.74
CA ASP A 83 2.58 -5.56 -7.79
C ASP A 83 1.13 -5.51 -7.33
N VAL A 84 0.82 -4.63 -6.39
CA VAL A 84 -0.56 -4.29 -6.02
C VAL A 84 -1.14 -3.38 -7.10
N MET A 85 -2.19 -3.84 -7.75
CA MET A 85 -2.90 -3.09 -8.79
C MET A 85 -4.10 -2.32 -8.24
N LYS A 86 -4.77 -2.89 -7.23
CA LYS A 86 -5.92 -2.26 -6.57
C LYS A 86 -5.97 -2.69 -5.10
N GLN A 87 -6.39 -1.77 -4.24
CA GLN A 87 -6.72 -2.04 -2.85
C GLN A 87 -8.16 -1.61 -2.58
N GLU A 88 -8.91 -2.47 -1.93
CA GLU A 88 -10.27 -2.19 -1.46
C GLU A 88 -10.30 -2.34 0.06
N VAL A 89 -10.86 -1.36 0.73
CA VAL A 89 -11.02 -1.30 2.18
C VAL A 89 -12.49 -1.34 2.52
N TYR A 90 -12.87 -2.22 3.43
CA TYR A 90 -14.20 -2.29 4.00
C TYR A 90 -14.08 -2.35 5.52
N ASN A 91 -14.43 -1.27 6.19
CA ASN A 91 -14.42 -1.19 7.65
C ASN A 91 -15.84 -1.06 8.16
N VAL A 92 -16.16 -1.81 9.21
CA VAL A 92 -17.41 -1.72 9.96
C VAL A 92 -17.10 -1.30 11.38
N PHE A 93 -17.81 -0.28 11.86
CA PHE A 93 -17.69 0.21 13.23
C PHE A 93 -19.06 0.10 13.90
N GLU A 94 -19.08 -0.44 15.12
CA GLU A 94 -20.27 -0.61 15.92
C GLU A 94 -20.29 0.47 17.03
N PRO A 95 -21.10 1.53 16.85
CA PRO A 95 -21.13 2.70 17.74
C PRO A 95 -21.33 2.32 19.21
N GLU A 96 -22.25 1.40 19.48
CA GLU A 96 -22.59 0.96 20.83
C GLU A 96 -21.40 0.30 21.54
N ILE A 97 -20.69 -0.60 20.84
CA ILE A 97 -19.53 -1.30 21.39
C ILE A 97 -18.36 -0.36 21.59
N LEU A 98 -18.18 0.60 20.66
CA LEU A 98 -17.12 1.60 20.72
C LEU A 98 -17.43 2.75 21.69
N ASN A 99 -18.65 2.78 22.25
CA ASN A 99 -19.15 3.85 23.12
C ASN A 99 -18.98 5.24 22.48
N LYS A 100 -19.41 5.35 21.23
CA LYS A 100 -19.39 6.56 20.40
C LYS A 100 -20.68 6.70 19.62
N SER A 101 -21.05 7.94 19.31
CA SER A 101 -22.13 8.19 18.36
C SER A 101 -21.67 7.88 16.91
N ALA A 102 -22.65 7.66 16.01
CA ALA A 102 -22.35 7.49 14.60
C ALA A 102 -21.63 8.70 13.99
N ASP A 103 -22.01 9.91 14.44
CA ASP A 103 -21.41 11.16 13.93
C ASP A 103 -19.97 11.32 14.41
N GLU A 104 -19.67 11.01 15.69
CA GLU A 104 -18.28 10.99 16.19
C GLU A 104 -17.40 10.00 15.42
N LEU A 105 -17.95 8.82 15.06
CA LEU A 105 -17.21 7.83 14.25
C LEU A 105 -16.98 8.32 12.82
N LYS A 106 -17.99 8.93 12.20
CA LYS A 106 -17.83 9.54 10.86
C LYS A 106 -16.75 10.62 10.85
N GLU A 107 -16.80 11.56 11.82
CA GLU A 107 -15.78 12.59 11.94
C GLU A 107 -14.38 12.02 12.15
N LEU A 108 -14.25 10.97 12.96
CA LEU A 108 -12.98 10.29 13.19
C LEU A 108 -12.45 9.65 11.93
N ILE A 109 -13.31 8.98 11.15
CA ILE A 109 -12.95 8.34 9.88
C ILE A 109 -12.52 9.41 8.87
N VAL A 110 -13.32 10.47 8.67
CA VAL A 110 -12.96 11.58 7.79
C VAL A 110 -11.59 12.16 8.16
N LYS A 111 -11.36 12.41 9.44
CA LYS A 111 -10.07 12.93 9.91
C LYS A 111 -8.91 11.96 9.65
N THR A 112 -9.14 10.66 9.86
CA THR A 112 -8.12 9.62 9.69
C THR A 112 -7.71 9.48 8.23
N TYR A 113 -8.68 9.51 7.32
CA TYR A 113 -8.45 9.28 5.89
C TYR A 113 -8.40 10.56 5.07
N LYS A 114 -8.28 11.72 5.71
CA LYS A 114 -8.26 13.04 5.04
C LYS A 114 -7.16 13.16 3.99
N GLY A 115 -6.01 12.52 4.21
CA GLY A 115 -4.90 12.55 3.28
C GLY A 115 -5.20 11.93 1.90
N TYR A 116 -6.22 11.09 1.82
CA TYR A 116 -6.65 10.47 0.56
C TYR A 116 -7.63 11.33 -0.25
N GLU A 117 -8.17 12.40 0.35
CA GLU A 117 -9.17 13.25 -0.27
C GLU A 117 -8.59 13.96 -1.51
N GLY A 118 -9.31 13.84 -2.63
CA GLY A 118 -8.93 14.50 -3.89
C GLY A 118 -7.81 13.81 -4.68
N ILE A 119 -7.21 12.74 -4.18
CA ILE A 119 -6.20 11.99 -4.94
C ILE A 119 -6.89 11.23 -6.07
N LYS A 120 -6.43 11.45 -7.30
CA LYS A 120 -6.93 10.73 -8.48
C LYS A 120 -6.69 9.23 -8.31
N GLY A 121 -7.71 8.41 -8.57
CA GLY A 121 -7.65 6.96 -8.38
C GLY A 121 -8.03 6.49 -6.99
N VAL A 122 -8.38 7.43 -6.08
CA VAL A 122 -8.94 7.10 -4.76
C VAL A 122 -10.40 7.50 -4.70
N THR A 123 -11.24 6.59 -4.24
CA THR A 123 -12.65 6.86 -3.91
C THR A 123 -12.93 6.35 -2.51
N GLN A 124 -13.74 7.08 -1.74
CA GLN A 124 -14.16 6.65 -0.41
C GLN A 124 -15.62 7.02 -0.15
N ASN A 125 -16.29 6.24 0.68
CA ASN A 125 -17.64 6.49 1.14
C ASN A 125 -17.77 6.12 2.62
N ILE A 126 -18.59 6.88 3.34
CA ILE A 126 -18.93 6.62 4.74
C ILE A 126 -20.45 6.68 4.85
N GLU A 127 -21.05 5.59 5.29
CA GLU A 127 -22.48 5.50 5.48
C GLU A 127 -22.84 4.98 6.88
N PHE A 128 -24.06 5.30 7.32
CA PHE A 128 -24.65 4.71 8.52
C PHE A 128 -25.79 3.80 8.08
N LYS A 129 -25.66 2.51 8.38
CA LYS A 129 -26.62 1.49 7.96
C LYS A 129 -26.70 0.40 9.02
N ASP A 130 -27.93 -0.02 9.34
CA ASP A 130 -28.23 -1.10 10.28
C ASP A 130 -27.52 -0.93 11.65
N GLY A 131 -27.50 0.32 12.17
CA GLY A 131 -26.87 0.64 13.43
C GLY A 131 -25.34 0.71 13.40
N LYS A 132 -24.70 0.58 12.23
CA LYS A 132 -23.25 0.55 12.05
C LYS A 132 -22.77 1.68 11.17
N VAL A 133 -21.56 2.16 11.40
CA VAL A 133 -20.86 3.06 10.48
C VAL A 133 -19.99 2.20 9.59
N ILE A 134 -20.21 2.31 8.27
CA ILE A 134 -19.48 1.56 7.26
C ILE A 134 -18.61 2.55 6.50
N HIS A 135 -17.33 2.26 6.41
CA HIS A 135 -16.37 3.00 5.59
C HIS A 135 -15.83 2.09 4.49
N THR A 136 -15.97 2.54 3.27
CA THR A 136 -15.38 1.88 2.09
C THR A 136 -14.39 2.80 1.42
N MET A 137 -13.30 2.25 0.92
CA MET A 137 -12.33 2.98 0.12
C MET A 137 -11.76 2.06 -0.97
N VAL A 138 -11.58 2.62 -2.15
CA VAL A 138 -10.90 1.95 -3.26
C VAL A 138 -9.73 2.80 -3.70
N ILE A 139 -8.58 2.18 -3.84
CA ILE A 139 -7.34 2.79 -4.35
C ILE A 139 -6.92 2.02 -5.59
N ASP A 140 -7.02 2.66 -6.75
CA ASP A 140 -6.54 2.13 -8.02
C ASP A 140 -5.08 2.51 -8.21
N MET A 141 -4.17 1.57 -7.93
CA MET A 141 -2.73 1.77 -8.01
C MET A 141 -2.22 1.97 -9.44
N THR A 142 -3.04 1.69 -10.45
CA THR A 142 -2.72 1.95 -11.86
C THR A 142 -2.94 3.41 -12.24
N VAL A 143 -3.70 4.14 -11.42
CA VAL A 143 -4.12 5.54 -11.67
C VAL A 143 -3.48 6.51 -10.70
N VAL A 144 -3.26 6.12 -9.43
CA VAL A 144 -2.73 7.00 -8.39
C VAL A 144 -1.30 7.44 -8.70
N ASN A 145 -0.99 8.69 -8.35
CA ASN A 145 0.38 9.17 -8.31
C ASN A 145 1.00 8.83 -6.94
N LEU A 146 1.94 7.86 -6.92
CA LEU A 146 2.57 7.43 -5.67
C LEU A 146 3.38 8.55 -4.97
N ASP A 147 3.88 9.55 -5.70
CA ASP A 147 4.57 10.68 -5.07
C ASP A 147 3.60 11.63 -4.37
N GLU A 148 2.37 11.77 -4.87
CA GLU A 148 1.29 12.46 -4.17
C GLU A 148 0.86 11.67 -2.92
N MET A 149 0.71 10.35 -3.04
CA MET A 149 0.41 9.47 -1.91
C MET A 149 1.47 9.56 -0.81
N LYS A 150 2.76 9.55 -1.16
CA LYS A 150 3.86 9.71 -0.20
C LYS A 150 3.83 11.06 0.52
N LYS A 151 3.43 12.13 -0.16
CA LYS A 151 3.29 13.46 0.46
C LYS A 151 2.08 13.55 1.37
N ALA A 152 0.95 12.99 0.93
CA ALA A 152 -0.31 13.03 1.66
C ALA A 152 -0.32 12.07 2.85
N MET A 153 0.25 10.88 2.69
CA MET A 153 0.27 9.78 3.67
C MET A 153 1.70 9.22 3.85
N PRO A 154 2.64 10.03 4.38
CA PRO A 154 4.05 9.64 4.45
C PRO A 154 4.28 8.41 5.32
N ASN A 155 3.49 8.22 6.37
CA ASN A 155 3.61 7.06 7.24
C ASN A 155 3.23 5.74 6.56
N GLU A 156 2.43 5.81 5.49
CA GLU A 156 1.90 4.64 4.78
C GLU A 156 2.70 4.33 3.52
N TYR A 157 3.17 5.36 2.81
CA TYR A 157 3.75 5.19 1.47
C TYR A 157 5.22 5.59 1.35
N SER A 158 5.88 6.07 2.42
CA SER A 158 7.30 6.49 2.35
C SER A 158 8.24 5.40 1.83
N GLY A 159 7.94 4.13 2.15
CA GLY A 159 8.70 2.96 1.68
C GLY A 159 8.34 2.46 0.29
N ALA A 160 7.27 2.98 -0.33
CA ALA A 160 6.87 2.56 -1.66
C ALA A 160 7.88 3.05 -2.71
N GLY A 161 8.34 2.12 -3.58
CA GLY A 161 9.16 2.44 -4.74
C GLY A 161 8.32 3.07 -5.87
N LYS A 162 8.48 2.54 -7.08
CA LYS A 162 7.63 2.88 -8.23
C LYS A 162 6.27 2.17 -8.18
N ARG A 163 6.17 1.10 -7.39
CA ARG A 163 4.99 0.26 -7.19
C ARG A 163 4.90 -0.18 -5.74
N VAL A 164 3.74 -0.64 -5.33
CA VAL A 164 3.50 -1.21 -4.00
C VAL A 164 3.70 -2.72 -4.10
N SER A 165 4.67 -3.26 -3.34
CA SER A 165 4.96 -4.70 -3.29
C SER A 165 3.90 -5.42 -2.45
N PHE A 166 3.29 -6.45 -3.01
CA PHE A 166 2.31 -7.27 -2.31
C PHE A 166 2.94 -8.12 -1.19
N SER A 167 4.11 -8.70 -1.43
CA SER A 167 4.80 -9.50 -0.41
C SER A 167 5.15 -8.69 0.84
N ASN A 168 5.60 -7.44 0.66
CA ASN A 168 5.83 -6.52 1.78
C ASN A 168 4.53 -6.12 2.48
N THR A 169 3.47 -5.84 1.70
CA THR A 169 2.14 -5.52 2.22
C THR A 169 1.58 -6.68 3.05
N LYS A 170 1.65 -7.90 2.53
CA LYS A 170 1.20 -9.12 3.24
C LYS A 170 1.91 -9.27 4.58
N LYS A 171 3.25 -9.22 4.58
CA LYS A 171 4.04 -9.32 5.82
C LYS A 171 3.62 -8.27 6.84
N MET A 172 3.48 -7.03 6.43
CA MET A 172 3.05 -5.95 7.30
C MET A 172 1.65 -6.19 7.88
N LEU A 173 0.71 -6.66 7.07
CA LEU A 173 -0.66 -6.97 7.53
C LEU A 173 -0.65 -8.10 8.56
N GLU A 174 0.13 -9.14 8.34
CA GLU A 174 0.31 -10.24 9.29
C GLU A 174 0.91 -9.74 10.62
N ASP A 175 1.94 -8.88 10.56
CA ASP A 175 2.54 -8.24 11.74
C ASP A 175 1.53 -7.34 12.51
N LEU A 176 0.52 -6.79 11.82
CA LEU A 176 -0.58 -6.01 12.39
C LEU A 176 -1.76 -6.86 12.89
N GLY A 177 -1.69 -8.18 12.76
CA GLY A 177 -2.72 -9.11 13.23
C GLY A 177 -3.84 -9.37 12.23
N TYR A 178 -3.68 -8.98 10.98
CA TYR A 178 -4.58 -9.41 9.91
C TYR A 178 -4.33 -10.87 9.55
N THR A 179 -5.38 -11.57 9.19
CA THR A 179 -5.32 -12.95 8.70
C THR A 179 -5.80 -13.01 7.25
N GLU A 180 -5.06 -13.73 6.40
CA GLU A 180 -5.48 -13.99 5.03
C GLU A 180 -6.69 -14.93 5.05
N LYS A 181 -7.74 -14.53 4.34
CA LYS A 181 -8.94 -15.35 4.17
C LYS A 181 -8.68 -16.37 3.06
N THR A 182 -8.57 -17.63 3.43
CA THR A 182 -8.54 -18.74 2.47
C THR A 182 -9.95 -18.97 1.92
N ASN A 183 -10.06 -18.96 0.59
CA ASN A 183 -11.31 -19.32 -0.11
C ASN A 183 -11.50 -20.83 -0.11
#